data_76af4bc22857c3c5d46729f71bf3d8a3
#
_entry.id   76af4bc22857c3c5d46729f71bf3d8a3
#
_cell.length_a   1.000
_cell.length_b   1.000
_cell.length_c   1.000
_cell.angle_alpha   90.00
_cell.angle_beta   90.00
_cell.angle_gamma   90.00
#
_symmetry.space_group_name_H-M   'P 1'
#
loop_
_entity.id
_entity.type
_entity.pdbx_description
1 polymer ?
#
loop_
_entity_poly.entity_id
_entity_poly.type
_entity_poly.pdbx_seq_one_letter_code
_entity_poly.pdbx_strand_id
1 'polypeptide(L)'
;MFLSQVINCVAAVADWMRSNRLQLNDNKTEFIWCTTDRRQHLPTVGSTIGSFSATPASTVRDLGVYIDLDMSMRSHVRRTVSRCFATLRQLRTIRRQVPTTVFQSLATALVLPHLDYCNSVLYGLPTSLIRRLQSVQNATA
;
A
#
# COMPACT_ATOMS: atom_id res chain seq x y z
N MET A 1 -18.46 11.43 19.70
CA MET A 1 -18.99 12.21 18.57
C MET A 1 -18.41 11.79 17.22
N PHE A 2 -17.10 11.83 16.98
CA PHE A 2 -16.51 11.45 15.69
C PHE A 2 -16.74 9.97 15.31
N LEU A 3 -16.53 9.05 16.24
CA LEU A 3 -16.69 7.61 15.99
C LEU A 3 -18.14 7.24 15.62
N SER A 4 -19.12 7.85 16.26
CA SER A 4 -20.54 7.62 15.93
C SER A 4 -20.89 8.10 14.52
N GLN A 5 -20.25 9.17 14.03
CA GLN A 5 -20.43 9.64 12.65
C GLN A 5 -19.85 8.64 11.64
N VAL A 6 -18.67 8.06 11.93
CA VAL A 6 -18.08 7.02 11.09
C VAL A 6 -18.95 5.77 11.04
N ILE A 7 -19.47 5.32 12.19
CA ILE A 7 -20.37 4.17 12.28
C ILE A 7 -21.64 4.41 11.44
N ASN A 8 -22.26 5.57 11.57
CA ASN A 8 -23.44 5.92 10.80
C ASN A 8 -23.14 6.00 9.28
N CYS A 9 -21.99 6.52 8.91
CA CYS A 9 -21.57 6.58 7.51
C CYS A 9 -21.39 5.18 6.93
N VAL A 10 -20.73 4.28 7.63
CA VAL A 10 -20.53 2.89 7.16
C VAL A 10 -21.87 2.16 7.06
N ALA A 11 -22.79 2.36 8.03
CA ALA A 11 -24.12 1.80 7.97
C ALA A 11 -24.90 2.30 6.73
N ALA A 12 -24.86 3.61 6.45
CA ALA A 12 -25.51 4.19 5.27
C ALA A 12 -24.91 3.63 3.95
N VAL A 13 -23.59 3.46 3.89
CA VAL A 13 -22.91 2.82 2.73
C VAL A 13 -23.36 1.37 2.58
N ALA A 14 -23.44 0.60 3.66
CA ALA A 14 -23.89 -0.79 3.62
C ALA A 14 -25.36 -0.90 3.16
N ASP A 15 -26.22 0.01 3.57
CA ASP A 15 -27.62 0.07 3.13
C ASP A 15 -27.73 0.42 1.65
N TRP A 16 -26.94 1.40 1.19
CA TRP A 16 -26.86 1.73 -0.22
C TRP A 16 -26.36 0.56 -1.08
N MET A 17 -25.32 -0.15 -0.62
CA MET A 17 -24.82 -1.33 -1.32
C MET A 17 -25.90 -2.41 -1.43
N ARG A 18 -26.63 -2.69 -0.33
CA ARG A 18 -27.73 -3.66 -0.35
C ARG A 18 -28.86 -3.27 -1.33
N SER A 19 -29.21 -2.00 -1.38
CA SER A 19 -30.22 -1.50 -2.33
C SER A 19 -29.79 -1.66 -3.80
N ASN A 20 -28.48 -1.65 -4.05
CA ASN A 20 -27.88 -1.87 -5.37
C ASN A 20 -27.45 -3.33 -5.62
N ARG A 21 -27.92 -4.28 -4.82
CA ARG A 21 -27.56 -5.72 -4.93
C ARG A 21 -26.06 -6.00 -4.76
N LEU A 22 -25.37 -5.15 -4.01
CA LEU A 22 -23.98 -5.30 -3.62
C LEU A 22 -23.91 -5.71 -2.14
N GLN A 23 -22.83 -6.39 -1.77
CA GLN A 23 -22.58 -6.77 -0.38
C GLN A 23 -21.22 -6.22 0.07
N LEU A 24 -21.20 -5.56 1.22
CA LEU A 24 -19.96 -5.18 1.88
C LEU A 24 -19.20 -6.45 2.30
N ASN A 25 -17.92 -6.53 1.99
CA ASN A 25 -17.10 -7.66 2.41
C ASN A 25 -16.40 -7.31 3.72
N ASP A 26 -16.95 -7.78 4.82
CA ASP A 26 -16.45 -7.52 6.18
C ASP A 26 -15.00 -7.98 6.36
N ASN A 27 -14.61 -9.11 5.76
CA ASN A 27 -13.26 -9.66 5.84
C ASN A 27 -12.20 -8.83 5.09
N LYS A 28 -12.64 -7.95 4.17
CA LYS A 28 -11.78 -7.05 3.40
C LYS A 28 -11.93 -5.59 3.81
N THR A 29 -12.80 -5.32 4.78
CA THR A 29 -13.00 -3.97 5.31
C THR A 29 -11.98 -3.74 6.42
N GLU A 30 -11.05 -2.85 6.18
CA GLU A 30 -10.01 -2.48 7.12
C GLU A 30 -10.23 -1.06 7.62
N PHE A 31 -9.85 -0.82 8.87
CA PHE A 31 -9.96 0.48 9.50
C PHE A 31 -8.58 0.95 9.97
N ILE A 32 -8.23 2.18 9.65
CA ILE A 32 -6.96 2.79 10.05
C ILE A 32 -7.20 4.19 10.63
N TRP A 33 -6.54 4.49 11.76
CA TRP A 33 -6.44 5.84 12.27
C TRP A 33 -5.21 6.52 11.68
N CYS A 34 -5.41 7.49 10.78
CA CYS A 34 -4.30 8.30 10.29
C CYS A 34 -4.00 9.43 11.29
N THR A 35 -2.78 9.47 11.79
CA THR A 35 -2.36 10.47 12.76
C THR A 35 -0.96 10.97 12.45
N THR A 36 -0.71 12.24 12.82
CA THR A 36 0.64 12.78 12.88
C THR A 36 1.28 12.40 14.22
N ASP A 37 2.61 12.23 14.25
CA ASP A 37 3.42 11.81 15.43
C ASP A 37 3.09 12.49 16.77
N ARG A 38 2.39 13.61 16.73
CA ARG A 38 2.04 14.41 17.93
C ARG A 38 0.79 13.94 18.67
N ARG A 39 0.00 13.00 18.14
CA ARG A 39 -1.25 12.51 18.76
C ARG A 39 -1.18 11.02 19.03
N GLN A 40 -0.50 10.62 20.10
CA GLN A 40 -0.33 9.23 20.49
C GLN A 40 -1.55 8.62 21.24
N HIS A 41 -2.59 9.38 21.50
CA HIS A 41 -3.78 8.89 22.22
C HIS A 41 -4.91 8.56 21.24
N LEU A 42 -4.71 7.52 20.46
CA LEU A 42 -5.78 6.95 19.65
C LEU A 42 -6.50 5.87 20.44
N PRO A 43 -7.83 5.76 20.30
CA PRO A 43 -8.56 4.66 20.90
C PRO A 43 -8.06 3.35 20.29
N THR A 44 -7.39 2.55 21.08
CA THR A 44 -6.99 1.16 20.72
C THR A 44 -8.19 0.21 20.79
N VAL A 45 -9.33 0.71 21.22
CA VAL A 45 -10.53 -0.09 21.42
C VAL A 45 -11.12 -0.44 20.06
N GLY A 46 -11.23 -1.72 19.78
CA GLY A 46 -11.99 -2.22 18.64
C GLY A 46 -13.41 -1.66 18.71
N SER A 47 -13.87 -1.05 17.62
CA SER A 47 -15.21 -0.48 17.52
C SER A 47 -16.08 -1.43 16.71
N THR A 48 -17.24 -1.79 17.25
CA THR A 48 -18.22 -2.54 16.49
C THR A 48 -18.92 -1.59 15.53
N ILE A 49 -18.76 -1.82 14.24
CA ILE A 49 -19.39 -1.05 13.17
C ILE A 49 -20.44 -1.96 12.53
N GLY A 50 -21.71 -1.80 12.90
CA GLY A 50 -22.78 -2.72 12.50
C GLY A 50 -22.57 -4.12 13.08
N SER A 51 -22.51 -5.15 12.22
CA SER A 51 -22.16 -6.54 12.57
C SER A 51 -20.65 -6.80 12.61
N PHE A 52 -19.83 -5.82 12.29
CA PHE A 52 -18.38 -5.93 12.09
C PHE A 52 -17.60 -5.35 13.28
N SER A 53 -16.70 -6.14 13.86
CA SER A 53 -15.76 -5.68 14.87
C SER A 53 -14.45 -5.27 14.20
N ALA A 54 -14.25 -3.96 14.04
CA ALA A 54 -13.04 -3.42 13.41
C ALA A 54 -11.98 -3.11 14.48
N THR A 55 -10.85 -3.81 14.41
CA THR A 55 -9.64 -3.40 15.12
C THR A 55 -8.82 -2.49 14.20
N PRO A 56 -8.36 -1.32 14.69
CA PRO A 56 -7.54 -0.43 13.89
C PRO A 56 -6.24 -1.12 13.44
N ALA A 57 -5.98 -1.11 12.14
CA ALA A 57 -4.73 -1.62 11.58
C ALA A 57 -3.63 -0.55 11.62
N SER A 58 -2.37 -0.97 11.75
CA SER A 58 -1.21 -0.07 11.65
C SER A 58 -0.83 0.27 10.20
N THR A 59 -1.24 -0.60 9.28
CA THR A 59 -1.02 -0.45 7.84
C THR A 59 -2.18 -1.11 7.11
N VAL A 60 -2.77 -0.43 6.15
CA VAL A 60 -3.81 -0.98 5.26
C VAL A 60 -3.31 -1.03 3.83
N ARG A 61 -3.92 -1.92 3.02
CA ARG A 61 -3.65 -1.99 1.59
C ARG A 61 -4.86 -1.53 0.81
N ASP A 62 -4.72 -0.42 0.09
CA ASP A 62 -5.74 0.12 -0.80
C ASP A 62 -5.22 0.19 -2.23
N LEU A 63 -5.94 -0.44 -3.18
CA LEU A 63 -5.59 -0.48 -4.62
C LEU A 63 -4.10 -0.83 -4.90
N GLY A 64 -3.49 -1.65 -4.03
CA GLY A 64 -2.09 -2.04 -4.17
C GLY A 64 -1.08 -1.12 -3.46
N VAL A 65 -1.50 0.02 -2.95
CA VAL A 65 -0.71 0.94 -2.13
C VAL A 65 -0.84 0.55 -0.66
N TYR A 66 0.26 0.55 0.09
CA TYR A 66 0.26 0.34 1.54
C TYR A 66 0.32 1.69 2.23
N ILE A 67 -0.70 1.97 3.04
CA ILE A 67 -0.85 3.23 3.79
C ILE A 67 -0.54 2.94 5.24
N ASP A 68 0.48 3.59 5.80
CA ASP A 68 0.85 3.51 7.21
C ASP A 68 0.00 4.48 8.04
N LEU A 69 -0.23 4.16 9.31
CA LEU A 69 -1.00 5.01 10.22
C LEU A 69 -0.43 6.44 10.35
N ASP A 70 0.88 6.62 10.15
CA ASP A 70 1.58 7.91 10.19
C ASP A 70 1.70 8.56 8.79
N MET A 71 1.07 7.98 7.77
CA MET A 71 1.14 8.40 6.36
C MET A 71 2.57 8.48 5.81
N SER A 72 3.53 7.79 6.42
CA SER A 72 4.96 7.85 6.05
C SER A 72 5.30 7.08 4.77
N MET A 73 4.40 6.23 4.27
CA MET A 73 4.59 5.36 3.10
C MET A 73 5.80 4.40 3.21
N ARG A 74 6.34 4.20 4.40
CA ARG A 74 7.51 3.33 4.64
C ARG A 74 7.24 1.88 4.25
N SER A 75 6.05 1.37 4.61
CA SER A 75 5.64 0.01 4.27
C SER A 75 5.50 -0.18 2.77
N HIS A 76 4.92 0.80 2.07
CA HIS A 76 4.80 0.76 0.63
C HIS A 76 6.17 0.73 -0.06
N VAL A 77 7.05 1.70 0.24
CA VAL A 77 8.41 1.77 -0.32
C VAL A 77 9.19 0.49 -0.03
N ARG A 78 9.17 -0.01 1.22
CA ARG A 78 9.87 -1.24 1.59
C ARG A 78 9.41 -2.44 0.76
N ARG A 79 8.10 -2.62 0.58
CA ARG A 79 7.53 -3.75 -0.18
C ARG A 79 7.83 -3.62 -1.67
N THR A 80 7.70 -2.42 -2.24
CA THR A 80 8.03 -2.14 -3.65
C THR A 80 9.49 -2.44 -3.93
N VAL A 81 10.41 -1.91 -3.13
CA VAL A 81 11.86 -2.16 -3.27
C VAL A 81 12.18 -3.66 -3.15
N SER A 82 11.61 -4.34 -2.15
CA SER A 82 11.83 -5.79 -1.97
C SER A 82 11.34 -6.59 -3.16
N ARG A 83 10.18 -6.25 -3.73
CA ARG A 83 9.61 -6.90 -4.92
C ARG A 83 10.51 -6.68 -6.14
N CYS A 84 10.94 -5.45 -6.38
CA CYS A 84 11.83 -5.12 -7.49
C CYS A 84 13.16 -5.89 -7.41
N PHE A 85 13.80 -5.92 -6.23
CA PHE A 85 15.02 -6.71 -6.06
C PHE A 85 14.80 -8.22 -6.18
N ALA A 86 13.64 -8.73 -5.77
CA ALA A 86 13.28 -10.13 -6.00
C ALA A 86 13.20 -10.45 -7.51
N THR A 87 12.52 -9.59 -8.28
CA THR A 87 12.44 -9.70 -9.74
C THR A 87 13.82 -9.64 -10.39
N LEU A 88 14.66 -8.66 -9.99
CA LEU A 88 16.04 -8.55 -10.51
C LEU A 88 16.88 -9.79 -10.19
N ARG A 89 16.72 -10.41 -9.00
CA ARG A 89 17.41 -11.67 -8.68
C ARG A 89 16.97 -12.81 -9.59
N GLN A 90 15.66 -12.92 -9.87
CA GLN A 90 15.14 -13.93 -10.80
C GLN A 90 15.68 -13.70 -12.21
N LEU A 91 15.69 -12.47 -12.70
CA LEU A 91 16.25 -12.14 -14.02
C LEU A 91 17.75 -12.49 -14.12
N ARG A 92 18.52 -12.28 -13.06
CA ARG A 92 19.95 -12.62 -13.05
C ARG A 92 20.24 -14.11 -13.31
N THR A 93 19.32 -15.00 -12.99
CA THR A 93 19.49 -16.44 -13.24
C THR A 93 19.55 -16.76 -14.74
N ILE A 94 18.85 -15.99 -15.57
CA ILE A 94 18.78 -16.19 -17.02
C ILE A 94 19.74 -15.28 -17.81
N ARG A 95 20.49 -14.40 -17.13
CA ARG A 95 21.34 -13.38 -17.78
C ARG A 95 22.33 -13.97 -18.80
N ARG A 96 22.86 -15.17 -18.53
CA ARG A 96 23.82 -15.84 -19.44
C ARG A 96 23.15 -16.55 -20.62
N GLN A 97 21.83 -16.70 -20.60
CA GLN A 97 21.06 -17.44 -21.58
C GLN A 97 20.39 -16.54 -22.62
N VAL A 98 20.39 -15.21 -22.38
CA VAL A 98 19.72 -14.23 -23.26
C VAL A 98 20.67 -13.12 -23.66
N PRO A 99 20.49 -12.50 -24.86
CA PRO A 99 21.24 -11.33 -25.27
C PRO A 99 21.07 -10.16 -24.27
N THR A 100 22.10 -9.32 -24.13
CA THR A 100 22.10 -8.18 -23.20
C THR A 100 20.93 -7.24 -23.45
N THR A 101 20.59 -6.96 -24.70
CA THR A 101 19.44 -6.11 -25.09
C THR A 101 18.11 -6.67 -24.61
N VAL A 102 17.92 -7.99 -24.73
CA VAL A 102 16.72 -8.68 -24.24
C VAL A 102 16.67 -8.63 -22.71
N PHE A 103 17.81 -8.85 -22.05
CA PHE A 103 17.89 -8.76 -20.60
C PHE A 103 17.53 -7.36 -20.09
N GLN A 104 18.05 -6.31 -20.72
CA GLN A 104 17.73 -4.92 -20.36
C GLN A 104 16.24 -4.61 -20.59
N SER A 105 15.67 -5.05 -21.71
CA SER A 105 14.24 -4.88 -21.99
C SER A 105 13.37 -5.57 -20.95
N LEU A 106 13.72 -6.79 -20.52
CA LEU A 106 13.01 -7.53 -19.47
C LEU A 106 13.14 -6.83 -18.11
N ALA A 107 14.34 -6.37 -17.75
CA ALA A 107 14.55 -5.65 -16.50
C ALA A 107 13.72 -4.35 -16.45
N THR A 108 13.74 -3.58 -17.54
CA THR A 108 12.93 -2.36 -17.66
C THR A 108 11.44 -2.67 -17.59
N ALA A 109 10.94 -3.62 -18.36
CA ALA A 109 9.51 -3.94 -18.44
C ALA A 109 8.94 -4.53 -17.14
N LEU A 110 9.75 -5.28 -16.38
CA LEU A 110 9.28 -5.97 -15.17
C LEU A 110 9.55 -5.18 -13.88
N VAL A 111 10.46 -4.22 -13.87
CA VAL A 111 10.84 -3.48 -12.66
C VAL A 111 10.28 -2.06 -12.65
N LEU A 112 10.46 -1.29 -13.73
CA LEU A 112 10.06 0.12 -13.75
C LEU A 112 8.57 0.35 -13.51
N PRO A 113 7.62 -0.46 -14.06
CA PRO A 113 6.20 -0.27 -13.77
C PRO A 113 5.85 -0.40 -12.28
N HIS A 114 6.63 -1.17 -11.50
CA HIS A 114 6.40 -1.26 -10.06
C HIS A 114 6.88 -0.02 -9.30
N LEU A 115 7.89 0.68 -9.81
CA LEU A 115 8.35 1.94 -9.22
C LEU A 115 7.43 3.10 -9.60
N ASP A 116 6.90 3.07 -10.82
CA ASP A 116 6.05 4.14 -11.35
C ASP A 116 4.59 4.04 -10.86
N TYR A 117 4.15 2.84 -10.46
CA TYR A 117 2.78 2.64 -9.99
C TYR A 117 2.47 3.51 -8.78
N CYS A 118 1.45 4.38 -8.92
CA CYS A 118 1.01 5.33 -7.90
C CYS A 118 2.14 6.25 -7.39
N ASN A 119 3.07 6.65 -8.26
CA ASN A 119 4.20 7.52 -7.89
C ASN A 119 3.77 8.87 -7.30
N SER A 120 2.56 9.36 -7.60
CA SER A 120 1.99 10.57 -7.03
C SER A 120 1.88 10.53 -5.50
N VAL A 121 1.65 9.35 -4.90
CA VAL A 121 1.60 9.19 -3.43
C VAL A 121 2.99 9.25 -2.78
N LEU A 122 4.04 9.22 -3.60
CA LEU A 122 5.44 9.29 -3.15
C LEU A 122 5.97 10.72 -3.09
N TYR A 123 5.14 11.71 -3.39
CA TYR A 123 5.52 13.12 -3.29
C TYR A 123 5.80 13.50 -1.83
N GLY A 124 6.89 14.24 -1.61
CA GLY A 124 7.27 14.72 -0.27
C GLY A 124 7.90 13.67 0.66
N LEU A 125 8.26 12.49 0.14
CA LEU A 125 8.94 11.47 0.93
C LEU A 125 10.29 11.93 1.47
N PRO A 126 10.69 11.45 2.67
CA PRO A 126 12.04 11.65 3.18
C PRO A 126 13.10 11.11 2.23
N THR A 127 14.23 11.82 2.14
CA THR A 127 15.36 11.45 1.25
C THR A 127 15.83 10.00 1.43
N SER A 128 15.72 9.45 2.64
CA SER A 128 16.08 8.06 2.92
C SER A 128 15.21 7.05 2.18
N LEU A 129 13.92 7.32 2.00
CA LEU A 129 12.99 6.47 1.24
C LEU A 129 13.20 6.65 -0.27
N ILE A 130 13.43 7.89 -0.73
CA ILE A 130 13.75 8.19 -2.13
C ILE A 130 15.03 7.45 -2.54
N ARG A 131 16.08 7.46 -1.71
CA ARG A 131 17.33 6.73 -1.97
C ARG A 131 17.11 5.23 -2.14
N ARG A 132 16.18 4.64 -1.40
CA ARG A 132 15.82 3.22 -1.56
C ARG A 132 15.19 2.94 -2.93
N LEU A 133 14.27 3.79 -3.40
CA LEU A 133 13.69 3.67 -4.73
C LEU A 133 14.76 3.88 -5.81
N GLN A 134 15.62 4.89 -5.63
CA GLN A 134 16.73 5.16 -6.54
C GLN A 134 17.72 3.97 -6.64
N SER A 135 17.94 3.25 -5.55
CA SER A 135 18.82 2.07 -5.58
C SER A 135 18.29 0.95 -6.49
N VAL A 136 16.97 0.84 -6.63
CA VAL A 136 16.36 -0.10 -7.59
C VAL A 136 16.60 0.37 -9.03
N GLN A 137 16.37 1.65 -9.32
CA GLN A 137 16.60 2.21 -10.65
C GLN A 137 18.06 1.99 -11.07
N ASN A 138 19.02 2.30 -10.19
CA ASN A 138 20.44 2.09 -10.45
C ASN A 138 20.81 0.62 -10.66
N ALA A 139 20.09 -0.31 -10.01
CA ALA A 139 20.31 -1.75 -10.18
C ALA A 139 19.65 -2.32 -11.45
N THR A 140 18.75 -1.55 -12.08
CA THR A 140 18.01 -1.93 -13.29
C THR A 140 18.73 -1.43 -14.55
N ALA A 141 19.48 -0.32 -14.44
CA ALA A 141 20.33 0.22 -15.51
C ALA A 141 21.56 -0.65 -15.76
#